data_e8f3f32561940c7525b736b725094f07
#
_entry.id   e8f3f32561940c7525b736b725094f07
#
_cell.length_a   1.000
_cell.length_b   1.000
_cell.length_c   1.000
_cell.angle_alpha   90.00
_cell.angle_beta   90.00
_cell.angle_gamma   90.00
#
_symmetry.space_group_name_H-M   'P 1'
#
loop_
_entity.id
_entity.type
_entity.pdbx_description
1 polymer ?
#
loop_
_entity_poly.entity_id
_entity_poly.type
_entity_poly.pdbx_seq_one_letter_code
_entity_poly.pdbx_strand_id
1 'polypeptide(L)'
;VSKGYNFPHLKLVAVIDADMGLNAGDHRVMEKSYQVIKQVVGRAGRYASDGRALIQTWMPRHPVLQALLKDHGEKFLNAELEQRIEANVPPHGKFISLIMSGKKERPLIDFGIKLKNQFHSLNLQDFEIFGPAVAPISRIKNKTRVRLLIKSNKITKISQIEVRAWLKNI
;
A
#
# COMPACT_ATOMS: atom_id res chain seq x y z
N VAL A 1 -10.87 -0.03 17.73
CA VAL A 1 -10.78 -1.25 18.56
C VAL A 1 -9.43 -1.97 18.37
N SER A 2 -8.71 -1.79 17.26
CA SER A 2 -7.45 -2.48 16.99
C SER A 2 -6.26 -2.06 17.87
N LYS A 3 -6.27 -0.86 18.48
CA LYS A 3 -5.18 -0.36 19.35
C LYS A 3 -5.71 0.24 20.65
N GLY A 4 -4.99 -0.02 21.75
CA GLY A 4 -5.12 0.73 22.99
C GLY A 4 -6.22 0.29 23.98
N TYR A 5 -7.14 -0.56 23.59
CA TYR A 5 -8.21 -1.01 24.49
C TYR A 5 -7.95 -2.43 25.01
N ASN A 6 -8.21 -2.64 26.29
CA ASN A 6 -8.16 -3.95 26.92
C ASN A 6 -9.59 -4.40 27.29
N PHE A 7 -9.99 -5.55 26.78
CA PHE A 7 -11.30 -6.15 27.06
C PHE A 7 -11.08 -7.54 27.66
N PRO A 8 -11.04 -7.68 29.00
CA PRO A 8 -10.68 -8.93 29.67
C PRO A 8 -11.63 -10.11 29.34
N HIS A 9 -12.90 -9.81 29.04
CA HIS A 9 -13.94 -10.84 28.78
C HIS A 9 -14.38 -10.91 27.32
N LEU A 10 -13.50 -10.49 26.39
CA LEU A 10 -13.81 -10.49 24.97
C LEU A 10 -13.79 -11.92 24.41
N LYS A 11 -14.95 -12.51 24.19
CA LYS A 11 -15.11 -13.86 23.64
C LYS A 11 -15.29 -13.88 22.13
N LEU A 12 -15.83 -12.81 21.55
CA LEU A 12 -16.11 -12.72 20.11
C LEU A 12 -15.57 -11.43 19.54
N VAL A 13 -14.86 -11.56 18.42
CA VAL A 13 -14.45 -10.45 17.55
C VAL A 13 -15.02 -10.69 16.16
N ALA A 14 -15.65 -9.68 15.57
CA ALA A 14 -16.12 -9.72 14.19
C ALA A 14 -15.38 -8.67 13.35
N VAL A 15 -14.81 -9.11 12.22
CA VAL A 15 -14.30 -8.24 11.16
C VAL A 15 -15.36 -8.19 10.08
N ILE A 16 -16.04 -7.05 9.97
CA ILE A 16 -17.09 -6.82 8.99
C ILE A 16 -16.41 -6.18 7.77
N ASP A 17 -16.60 -6.78 6.59
CA ASP A 17 -16.01 -6.34 5.33
C ASP A 17 -14.46 -6.31 5.38
N ALA A 18 -13.86 -7.49 5.45
CA ALA A 18 -12.40 -7.63 5.36
C ALA A 18 -11.83 -7.17 3.99
N ASP A 19 -12.65 -7.18 2.95
CA ASP A 19 -12.26 -6.93 1.56
C ASP A 19 -11.86 -5.47 1.33
N MET A 20 -12.42 -4.54 2.09
CA MET A 20 -12.05 -3.12 2.04
C MET A 20 -10.54 -2.91 2.31
N GLY A 21 -9.95 -3.71 3.22
CA GLY A 21 -8.52 -3.67 3.52
C GLY A 21 -7.65 -4.36 2.46
N LEU A 22 -8.19 -5.34 1.74
CA LEU A 22 -7.43 -6.18 0.79
C LEU A 22 -7.24 -5.52 -0.58
N ASN A 23 -8.07 -4.55 -0.94
CA ASN A 23 -8.09 -3.91 -2.26
C ASN A 23 -7.44 -2.52 -2.31
N ALA A 24 -6.72 -2.09 -1.29
CA ALA A 24 -6.04 -0.80 -1.31
C ALA A 24 -4.85 -0.82 -2.27
N GLY A 25 -4.70 0.22 -3.11
CA GLY A 25 -3.63 0.34 -4.12
C GLY A 25 -2.24 0.67 -3.54
N ASP A 26 -1.86 0.05 -2.44
CA ASP A 26 -0.53 0.14 -1.80
C ASP A 26 0.18 -1.22 -1.95
N HIS A 27 1.44 -1.21 -2.36
CA HIS A 27 2.27 -2.42 -2.47
C HIS A 27 2.42 -3.21 -1.16
N ARG A 28 2.07 -2.62 -0.02
CA ARG A 28 2.07 -3.26 1.30
C ARG A 28 0.67 -3.65 1.79
N VAL A 29 -0.32 -3.60 0.91
CA VAL A 29 -1.72 -3.85 1.33
C VAL A 29 -1.90 -5.22 1.94
N MET A 30 -1.31 -6.26 1.34
CA MET A 30 -1.40 -7.64 1.80
C MET A 30 -0.82 -7.81 3.21
N GLU A 31 0.41 -7.34 3.41
CA GLU A 31 1.10 -7.36 4.70
C GLU A 31 0.33 -6.59 5.78
N LYS A 32 -0.09 -5.34 5.46
CA LYS A 32 -0.86 -4.52 6.40
C LYS A 32 -2.19 -5.15 6.79
N SER A 33 -2.90 -5.70 5.82
CA SER A 33 -4.19 -6.38 6.07
C SER A 33 -3.99 -7.61 6.94
N TYR A 34 -2.98 -8.43 6.64
CA TYR A 34 -2.61 -9.57 7.48
C TYR A 34 -2.33 -9.12 8.93
N GLN A 35 -1.48 -8.11 9.12
CA GLN A 35 -1.11 -7.62 10.44
C GLN A 35 -2.32 -7.06 11.22
N VAL A 36 -3.16 -6.26 10.56
CA VAL A 36 -4.35 -5.67 11.20
C VAL A 36 -5.35 -6.74 11.59
N ILE A 37 -5.68 -7.65 10.68
CA ILE A 37 -6.67 -8.71 10.97
C ILE A 37 -6.11 -9.66 12.04
N LYS A 38 -4.85 -10.08 11.94
CA LYS A 38 -4.19 -10.91 12.98
C LYS A 38 -4.22 -10.24 14.35
N GLN A 39 -3.95 -8.93 14.42
CA GLN A 39 -4.01 -8.17 15.66
C GLN A 39 -5.43 -8.11 16.25
N VAL A 40 -6.45 -7.98 15.39
CA VAL A 40 -7.86 -7.92 15.80
C VAL A 40 -8.35 -9.30 16.25
N VAL A 41 -8.06 -10.34 15.47
CA VAL A 41 -8.40 -11.74 15.78
C VAL A 41 -7.72 -12.20 17.08
N GLY A 42 -6.45 -11.87 17.28
CA GLY A 42 -5.69 -12.21 18.49
C GLY A 42 -6.17 -11.52 19.78
N ARG A 43 -7.21 -10.68 19.72
CA ARG A 43 -7.87 -10.12 20.91
C ARG A 43 -8.97 -11.01 21.45
N ALA A 44 -9.61 -11.82 20.59
CA ALA A 44 -10.58 -12.83 21.03
C ALA A 44 -9.83 -13.94 21.77
N GLY A 45 -10.27 -14.27 22.96
CA GLY A 45 -9.69 -15.38 23.74
C GLY A 45 -8.35 -15.08 24.42
N ARG A 46 -7.89 -13.83 24.46
CA ARG A 46 -6.63 -13.48 25.12
C ARG A 46 -6.60 -13.85 26.61
N TYR A 47 -7.77 -13.87 27.23
CA TYR A 47 -7.99 -14.23 28.63
C TYR A 47 -9.00 -15.38 28.81
N ALA A 48 -9.52 -15.96 27.71
CA ALA A 48 -10.49 -17.05 27.72
C ALA A 48 -10.15 -18.06 26.63
N SER A 49 -10.22 -19.34 26.95
CA SER A 49 -9.92 -20.44 26.04
C SER A 49 -10.95 -20.64 24.90
N ASP A 50 -12.10 -19.98 24.99
CA ASP A 50 -13.24 -20.11 24.10
C ASP A 50 -13.45 -18.90 23.16
N GLY A 51 -12.41 -18.08 22.97
CA GLY A 51 -12.47 -16.90 22.12
C GLY A 51 -12.67 -17.25 20.65
N ARG A 52 -13.60 -16.55 19.96
CA ARG A 52 -13.92 -16.74 18.56
C ARG A 52 -13.68 -15.48 17.76
N ALA A 53 -13.23 -15.63 16.51
CA ALA A 53 -13.15 -14.55 15.54
C ALA A 53 -13.98 -14.90 14.30
N LEU A 54 -14.83 -13.98 13.85
CA LEU A 54 -15.60 -14.09 12.61
C LEU A 54 -15.05 -13.06 11.62
N ILE A 55 -14.82 -13.50 10.39
CA ILE A 55 -14.36 -12.63 9.29
C ILE A 55 -15.38 -12.73 8.16
N GLN A 56 -16.04 -11.62 7.89
CA GLN A 56 -16.94 -11.49 6.75
C GLN A 56 -16.15 -11.06 5.52
N THR A 57 -16.27 -11.80 4.41
CA THR A 57 -15.55 -11.56 3.16
C THR A 57 -16.26 -12.18 1.96
N TRP A 58 -16.14 -11.55 0.80
CA TRP A 58 -16.50 -12.12 -0.51
C TRP A 58 -15.36 -12.93 -1.13
N MET A 59 -14.13 -12.83 -0.55
CA MET A 59 -12.93 -13.49 -1.04
C MET A 59 -12.34 -14.48 -0.03
N PRO A 60 -13.07 -15.54 0.37
CA PRO A 60 -12.62 -16.46 1.42
C PRO A 60 -11.32 -17.20 1.08
N ARG A 61 -10.98 -17.32 -0.22
CA ARG A 61 -9.75 -17.95 -0.70
C ARG A 61 -8.57 -16.98 -0.82
N HIS A 62 -8.75 -15.72 -0.42
CA HIS A 62 -7.68 -14.71 -0.49
C HIS A 62 -6.45 -15.15 0.33
N PRO A 63 -5.20 -15.02 -0.17
CA PRO A 63 -3.97 -15.50 0.49
C PRO A 63 -3.83 -15.02 1.92
N VAL A 64 -4.14 -13.75 2.21
CA VAL A 64 -4.12 -13.18 3.56
C VAL A 64 -5.03 -13.95 4.52
N LEU A 65 -6.27 -14.24 4.09
CA LEU A 65 -7.25 -14.92 4.93
C LEU A 65 -6.90 -16.40 5.12
N GLN A 66 -6.40 -17.06 4.08
CA GLN A 66 -5.92 -18.44 4.17
C GLN A 66 -4.70 -18.56 5.10
N ALA A 67 -3.79 -17.59 5.08
CA ALA A 67 -2.65 -17.56 5.98
C ALA A 67 -3.07 -17.38 7.45
N LEU A 68 -4.11 -16.57 7.71
CA LEU A 68 -4.67 -16.39 9.04
C LEU A 68 -5.37 -17.65 9.55
N LEU A 69 -6.17 -18.31 8.71
CA LEU A 69 -6.92 -19.53 9.08
C LEU A 69 -5.98 -20.73 9.39
N LYS A 70 -4.86 -20.83 8.68
CA LYS A 70 -3.92 -21.95 8.79
C LYS A 70 -2.73 -21.64 9.72
N ASP A 71 -2.70 -20.45 10.31
CA ASP A 71 -1.55 -19.90 11.07
C ASP A 71 -0.19 -19.98 10.30
N HIS A 72 -0.26 -19.83 8.98
CA HIS A 72 0.89 -19.87 8.08
C HIS A 72 1.45 -18.47 7.79
N GLY A 73 1.51 -17.60 8.81
CA GLY A 73 1.89 -16.20 8.65
C GLY A 73 3.31 -16.00 8.13
N GLU A 74 4.26 -16.76 8.60
CA GLU A 74 5.65 -16.68 8.16
C GLU A 74 5.80 -17.07 6.68
N LYS A 75 5.19 -18.19 6.28
CA LYS A 75 5.17 -18.62 4.89
C LYS A 75 4.53 -17.58 3.97
N PHE A 76 3.44 -16.95 4.41
CA PHE A 76 2.78 -15.90 3.67
C PHE A 76 3.69 -14.66 3.50
N LEU A 77 4.33 -14.20 4.59
CA LEU A 77 5.21 -13.03 4.54
C LEU A 77 6.46 -13.27 3.69
N ASN A 78 7.01 -14.48 3.69
CA ASN A 78 8.13 -14.84 2.84
C ASN A 78 7.71 -14.84 1.35
N ALA A 79 6.56 -15.41 1.00
CA ALA A 79 6.04 -15.35 -0.37
C ALA A 79 5.80 -13.92 -0.85
N GLU A 80 5.25 -13.04 0.02
CA GLU A 80 5.10 -11.61 -0.27
C GLU A 80 6.45 -10.93 -0.50
N LEU A 81 7.48 -11.28 0.26
CA LEU A 81 8.82 -10.74 0.10
C LEU A 81 9.45 -11.18 -1.24
N GLU A 82 9.31 -12.45 -1.61
CA GLU A 82 9.78 -12.98 -2.89
C GLU A 82 9.12 -12.26 -4.07
N GLN A 83 7.81 -12.06 -4.05
CA GLN A 83 7.10 -11.29 -5.07
C GLN A 83 7.60 -9.85 -5.17
N ARG A 84 7.96 -9.23 -4.04
CA ARG A 84 8.52 -7.87 -4.03
C ARG A 84 9.94 -7.81 -4.60
N ILE A 85 10.73 -8.88 -4.42
CA ILE A 85 12.05 -9.03 -5.05
C ILE A 85 11.88 -9.09 -6.57
N GLU A 86 11.04 -9.99 -7.05
CA GLU A 86 10.78 -10.18 -8.49
C GLU A 86 10.25 -8.91 -9.15
N ALA A 87 9.28 -8.25 -8.50
CA ALA A 87 8.71 -7.00 -8.99
C ALA A 87 9.63 -5.79 -8.79
N ASN A 88 10.76 -5.95 -8.10
CA ASN A 88 11.70 -4.90 -7.76
C ASN A 88 11.01 -3.67 -7.10
N VAL A 89 10.18 -3.96 -6.09
CA VAL A 89 9.49 -2.95 -5.29
C VAL A 89 10.02 -2.93 -3.86
N PRO A 90 9.72 -1.92 -3.04
CA PRO A 90 10.23 -1.88 -1.67
C PRO A 90 10.00 -3.16 -0.87
N PRO A 91 11.04 -3.65 -0.12
CA PRO A 91 12.28 -2.95 0.26
C PRO A 91 13.42 -3.02 -0.77
N HIS A 92 13.32 -3.81 -1.83
CA HIS A 92 14.39 -4.03 -2.83
C HIS A 92 14.47 -2.89 -3.85
N GLY A 93 13.35 -2.41 -4.35
CA GLY A 93 13.25 -1.19 -5.15
C GLY A 93 12.88 0.03 -4.30
N LYS A 94 12.77 1.18 -4.93
CA LYS A 94 12.32 2.42 -4.27
C LYS A 94 11.22 3.10 -5.06
N PHE A 95 10.31 3.75 -4.34
CA PHE A 95 9.25 4.56 -4.91
C PHE A 95 9.39 6.01 -4.48
N ILE A 96 9.21 6.92 -5.45
CA ILE A 96 8.99 8.34 -5.21
C ILE A 96 7.57 8.64 -5.67
N SER A 97 6.74 9.15 -4.77
CA SER A 97 5.35 9.50 -5.09
C SER A 97 5.22 11.01 -5.18
N LEU A 98 4.91 11.51 -6.36
CA LEU A 98 4.59 12.91 -6.60
C LEU A 98 3.08 13.09 -6.53
N ILE A 99 2.60 13.88 -5.57
CA ILE A 99 1.18 14.14 -5.37
C ILE A 99 0.87 15.57 -5.79
N MET A 100 0.10 15.71 -6.84
CA MET A 100 -0.47 16.97 -7.30
C MET A 100 -1.86 17.17 -6.69
N SER A 101 -2.19 18.36 -6.21
CA SER A 101 -3.46 18.64 -5.55
C SER A 101 -4.09 19.90 -6.11
N GLY A 102 -5.38 19.85 -6.45
CA GLY A 102 -6.11 21.00 -7.00
C GLY A 102 -7.63 20.84 -6.92
N LYS A 103 -8.36 21.87 -7.36
CA LYS A 103 -9.84 21.86 -7.33
C LYS A 103 -10.45 20.92 -8.38
N LYS A 104 -9.83 20.80 -9.55
CA LYS A 104 -10.33 20.01 -10.68
C LYS A 104 -9.32 18.93 -11.07
N GLU A 105 -9.80 17.73 -11.41
CA GLU A 105 -8.97 16.58 -11.76
C GLU A 105 -8.26 16.77 -13.11
N ARG A 106 -8.99 17.19 -14.14
CA ARG A 106 -8.48 17.28 -15.50
C ARG A 106 -7.18 18.09 -15.63
N PRO A 107 -7.08 19.32 -15.09
CA PRO A 107 -5.83 20.08 -15.14
C PRO A 107 -4.66 19.39 -14.42
N LEU A 108 -4.92 18.61 -13.36
CA LEU A 108 -3.89 17.85 -12.66
C LEU A 108 -3.38 16.66 -13.50
N ILE A 109 -4.27 15.99 -14.22
CA ILE A 109 -3.91 14.93 -15.15
C ILE A 109 -3.07 15.51 -16.29
N ASP A 110 -3.50 16.60 -16.93
CA ASP A 110 -2.79 17.25 -18.02
C ASP A 110 -1.38 17.73 -17.57
N PHE A 111 -1.28 18.28 -16.38
CA PHE A 111 0.01 18.66 -15.77
C PHE A 111 0.88 17.43 -15.50
N GLY A 112 0.28 16.36 -14.96
CA GLY A 112 1.00 15.11 -14.72
C GLY A 112 1.55 14.47 -16.01
N ILE A 113 0.81 14.56 -17.11
CA ILE A 113 1.28 14.10 -18.44
C ILE A 113 2.51 14.93 -18.88
N LYS A 114 2.47 16.26 -18.72
CA LYS A 114 3.63 17.12 -19.02
C LYS A 114 4.85 16.74 -18.20
N LEU A 115 4.68 16.55 -16.89
CA LEU A 115 5.75 16.12 -16.00
C LEU A 115 6.32 14.76 -16.38
N LYS A 116 5.47 13.80 -16.74
CA LYS A 116 5.88 12.48 -17.23
C LYS A 116 6.74 12.59 -18.47
N ASN A 117 6.31 13.40 -19.45
CA ASN A 117 7.07 13.59 -20.68
C ASN A 117 8.43 14.26 -20.42
N GLN A 118 8.48 15.27 -19.56
CA GLN A 118 9.74 15.89 -19.13
C GLN A 118 10.65 14.88 -18.41
N PHE A 119 10.10 13.99 -17.59
CA PHE A 119 10.88 12.95 -16.93
C PHE A 119 11.46 11.97 -17.93
N HIS A 120 10.71 11.56 -18.96
CA HIS A 120 11.21 10.69 -20.02
C HIS A 120 12.34 11.33 -20.83
N SER A 121 12.34 12.65 -21.01
CA SER A 121 13.44 13.35 -21.71
C SER A 121 14.76 13.34 -20.96
N LEU A 122 14.78 13.03 -19.64
CA LEU A 122 15.98 12.84 -18.87
C LEU A 122 16.74 11.54 -19.19
N ASN A 123 16.08 10.61 -19.90
CA ASN A 123 16.64 9.33 -20.34
C ASN A 123 17.31 8.51 -19.22
N LEU A 124 16.68 8.50 -18.04
CA LEU A 124 17.17 7.78 -16.87
C LEU A 124 16.75 6.30 -16.94
N GLN A 125 17.66 5.42 -17.34
CA GLN A 125 17.37 3.98 -17.58
C GLN A 125 16.97 3.21 -16.33
N ASP A 126 17.41 3.64 -15.13
CA ASP A 126 17.12 2.97 -13.86
C ASP A 126 15.74 3.35 -13.26
N PHE A 127 14.97 4.16 -13.97
CA PHE A 127 13.70 4.68 -13.47
C PHE A 127 12.54 4.41 -14.42
N GLU A 128 11.42 4.03 -13.83
CA GLU A 128 10.13 3.92 -14.50
C GLU A 128 9.15 4.93 -13.88
N ILE A 129 8.35 5.62 -14.70
CA ILE A 129 7.33 6.54 -14.23
C ILE A 129 5.93 6.07 -14.61
N PHE A 130 5.05 5.91 -13.62
CA PHE A 130 3.68 5.44 -13.77
C PHE A 130 2.69 6.55 -13.48
N GLY A 131 1.54 6.49 -14.11
CA GLY A 131 0.49 7.51 -14.01
C GLY A 131 0.57 8.52 -15.15
N PRO A 132 -0.07 9.72 -15.00
CA PRO A 132 -0.81 10.18 -13.82
C PRO A 132 -2.09 9.39 -13.56
N ALA A 133 -2.41 9.16 -12.30
CA ALA A 133 -3.60 8.47 -11.85
C ALA A 133 -4.16 9.12 -10.57
N VAL A 134 -5.43 8.91 -10.29
CA VAL A 134 -6.03 9.36 -9.03
C VAL A 134 -5.26 8.75 -7.86
N ALA A 135 -4.91 9.57 -6.87
CA ALA A 135 -4.16 9.10 -5.71
C ALA A 135 -5.02 8.15 -4.83
N PRO A 136 -4.43 7.20 -4.09
CA PRO A 136 -5.17 6.30 -3.18
C PRO A 136 -6.10 7.05 -2.22
N ILE A 137 -5.65 8.21 -1.72
CA ILE A 137 -6.55 9.16 -1.04
C ILE A 137 -6.86 10.24 -2.05
N SER A 138 -7.99 10.06 -2.75
CA SER A 138 -8.38 10.86 -3.91
C SER A 138 -8.72 12.31 -3.59
N ARG A 139 -9.15 12.60 -2.35
CA ARG A 139 -9.56 13.94 -1.95
C ARG A 139 -9.20 14.26 -0.51
N ILE A 140 -8.59 15.44 -0.28
CA ILE A 140 -8.29 15.99 1.05
C ILE A 140 -8.62 17.48 1.05
N LYS A 141 -9.31 17.96 2.08
CA LYS A 141 -9.69 19.38 2.25
C LYS A 141 -10.28 19.98 0.96
N ASN A 142 -11.21 19.25 0.35
CA ASN A 142 -11.89 19.64 -0.90
C ASN A 142 -10.99 19.77 -2.13
N LYS A 143 -9.77 19.25 -2.10
CA LYS A 143 -8.84 19.19 -3.24
C LYS A 143 -8.73 17.77 -3.74
N THR A 144 -8.91 17.58 -5.05
CA THR A 144 -8.62 16.32 -5.75
C THR A 144 -7.11 16.10 -5.80
N ARG A 145 -6.70 14.86 -5.73
CA ARG A 145 -5.29 14.47 -5.72
C ARG A 145 -4.99 13.46 -6.82
N VAL A 146 -3.98 13.79 -7.61
CA VAL A 146 -3.45 12.95 -8.68
C VAL A 146 -2.00 12.59 -8.35
N ARG A 147 -1.60 11.35 -8.67
CA ARG A 147 -0.29 10.80 -8.36
C ARG A 147 0.47 10.43 -9.63
N LEU A 148 1.75 10.79 -9.68
CA LEU A 148 2.77 10.10 -10.45
C LEU A 148 3.59 9.23 -9.49
N LEU A 149 3.95 8.04 -9.91
CA LEU A 149 4.80 7.13 -9.15
C LEU A 149 6.06 6.86 -9.95
N ILE A 150 7.21 7.20 -9.39
CA ILE A 150 8.51 6.88 -9.96
C ILE A 150 9.05 5.67 -9.22
N LYS A 151 9.36 4.61 -9.94
CA LYS A 151 10.01 3.40 -9.46
C LYS A 151 11.48 3.43 -9.86
N SER A 152 12.36 3.07 -8.95
CA SER A 152 13.79 2.93 -9.22
C SER A 152 14.29 1.57 -8.80
N ASN A 153 15.03 0.94 -9.70
CA ASN A 153 15.65 -0.37 -9.50
C ASN A 153 16.98 -0.27 -8.73
N LYS A 154 17.77 0.76 -9.05
CA LYS A 154 19.00 1.10 -8.33
C LYS A 154 19.09 2.61 -8.17
N ILE A 155 19.30 3.08 -6.96
CA ILE A 155 19.55 4.50 -6.73
C ILE A 155 21.05 4.68 -6.64
N THR A 156 21.67 5.11 -7.72
CA THR A 156 23.05 5.65 -7.71
C THR A 156 23.03 7.08 -7.16
N LYS A 157 24.18 7.56 -6.66
CA LYS A 157 24.28 8.97 -6.22
C LYS A 157 24.00 9.95 -7.37
N ILE A 158 24.40 9.61 -8.58
CA ILE A 158 24.23 10.44 -9.79
C ILE A 158 22.73 10.55 -10.11
N SER A 159 22.03 9.43 -10.20
CA SER A 159 20.59 9.43 -10.52
C SER A 159 19.74 10.12 -9.44
N GLN A 160 20.16 10.12 -8.18
CA GLN A 160 19.52 10.91 -7.13
C GLN A 160 19.66 12.42 -7.37
N ILE A 161 20.82 12.87 -7.82
CA ILE A 161 21.09 14.30 -8.10
C ILE A 161 20.21 14.76 -9.26
N GLU A 162 20.12 13.98 -10.33
CA GLU A 162 19.30 14.30 -11.51
C GLU A 162 17.81 14.38 -11.20
N VAL A 163 17.27 13.39 -10.50
CA VAL A 163 15.86 13.42 -10.07
C VAL A 163 15.60 14.59 -9.11
N ARG A 164 16.52 14.90 -8.19
CA ARG A 164 16.38 16.06 -7.30
C ARG A 164 16.45 17.37 -8.04
N ALA A 165 17.33 17.50 -9.04
CA ALA A 165 17.41 18.69 -9.88
C ALA A 165 16.10 18.89 -10.67
N TRP A 166 15.59 17.82 -11.28
CA TRP A 166 14.31 17.86 -11.96
C TRP A 166 13.17 18.28 -11.03
N LEU A 167 13.08 17.69 -9.81
CA LEU A 167 12.06 18.03 -8.82
C LEU A 167 12.11 19.49 -8.35
N LYS A 168 13.29 20.13 -8.36
CA LYS A 168 13.42 21.55 -7.99
C LYS A 168 12.94 22.50 -9.10
N ASN A 169 12.87 22.02 -10.34
CA ASN A 169 12.47 22.80 -11.50
C ASN A 169 10.97 22.65 -11.85
N ILE A 170 10.18 21.95 -11.02
CA ILE A 170 8.72 21.80 -11.08
C ILE A 170 8.06 22.86 -10.23
#